data_f7fc8c473e79056240ae594f45cfd6cf
#
_entry.id   f7fc8c473e79056240ae594f45cfd6cf
#
_cell.length_a   1.000
_cell.length_b   1.000
_cell.length_c   1.000
_cell.angle_alpha   90.00
_cell.angle_beta   90.00
_cell.angle_gamma   90.00
#
_symmetry.space_group_name_H-M   'P 1'
#
loop_
_entity.id
_entity.type
_entity.pdbx_description
1 polymer ?
#
loop_
_entity_poly.entity_id
_entity_poly.type
_entity_poly.pdbx_seq_one_letter_code
_entity_poly.pdbx_strand_id
1 'polypeptide(L)'
;MKKERLFPDYIFESSWEVCNKVGGIYAVLSTRAKTLKEKLGDNLVFIGPDCWGEKQSPYFEEDPALLKPWRTAAAKQGLNIKIGRWTVPGNPVAVLVDFQPYFAKKDEIYGQLWEKYHVDSLHAYGDYDEASMFSYAAALVVESYYNYYISKKFIFRKIKEKL
;
A
#
# COMPACT_ATOMS: atom_id res chain seq x y z
N MET A 1 6.73 36.96 -0.79
CA MET A 1 5.72 35.91 -0.50
C MET A 1 6.42 34.63 0.00
N LYS A 2 6.25 34.26 1.27
CA LYS A 2 6.70 32.94 1.74
C LYS A 2 5.84 31.89 1.05
N LYS A 3 6.44 31.06 0.18
CA LYS A 3 5.78 29.88 -0.35
C LYS A 3 5.44 28.99 0.83
N GLU A 4 4.16 28.87 1.16
CA GLU A 4 3.67 27.91 2.13
C GLU A 4 4.04 26.50 1.62
N ARG A 5 4.87 25.79 2.37
CA ARG A 5 5.23 24.41 2.02
C ARG A 5 4.01 23.54 2.29
N LEU A 6 3.39 23.06 1.23
CA LEU A 6 2.34 22.04 1.34
C LEU A 6 2.97 20.78 1.94
N PHE A 7 2.38 20.31 3.02
CA PHE A 7 2.75 19.06 3.67
C PHE A 7 1.58 18.07 3.49
N PRO A 8 1.83 16.83 3.03
CA PRO A 8 0.76 15.87 2.80
C PRO A 8 0.14 15.40 4.11
N ASP A 9 -1.19 15.18 4.12
CA ASP A 9 -1.90 14.58 5.25
C ASP A 9 -1.63 13.08 5.37
N TYR A 10 -1.41 12.40 4.24
CA TYR A 10 -1.13 10.96 4.15
C TYR A 10 0.00 10.70 3.16
N ILE A 11 0.82 9.70 3.46
CA ILE A 11 1.81 9.15 2.52
C ILE A 11 1.61 7.64 2.46
N PHE A 12 1.44 7.12 1.25
CA PHE A 12 1.49 5.70 0.95
C PHE A 12 2.78 5.41 0.18
N GLU A 13 3.59 4.50 0.69
CA GLU A 13 4.80 4.07 0.01
C GLU A 13 4.69 2.58 -0.31
N SER A 14 4.60 2.26 -1.60
CA SER A 14 4.54 0.89 -2.09
C SER A 14 5.90 0.48 -2.64
N SER A 15 6.42 -0.65 -2.17
CA SER A 15 7.65 -1.24 -2.68
C SER A 15 7.68 -2.74 -2.40
N TRP A 16 8.30 -3.47 -3.33
CA TRP A 16 8.61 -4.89 -3.15
C TRP A 16 9.44 -5.18 -1.90
N GLU A 17 10.25 -4.21 -1.46
CA GLU A 17 11.14 -4.36 -0.31
C GLU A 17 10.56 -3.88 1.03
N VAL A 18 9.28 -3.53 1.09
CA VAL A 18 8.60 -3.28 2.37
C VAL A 18 8.42 -4.60 3.12
N CYS A 19 8.99 -4.71 4.32
CA CYS A 19 9.02 -5.94 5.12
C CYS A 19 9.64 -7.13 4.39
N ASN A 20 10.43 -6.87 3.34
CA ASN A 20 11.07 -7.88 2.50
C ASN A 20 12.47 -7.38 2.13
N LYS A 21 13.49 -7.84 2.85
CA LYS A 21 14.86 -7.35 2.68
C LYS A 21 15.54 -8.06 1.51
N VAL A 22 15.59 -7.40 0.35
CA VAL A 22 16.22 -7.91 -0.86
C VAL A 22 17.45 -7.09 -1.26
N GLY A 23 17.34 -5.76 -1.26
CA GLY A 23 18.39 -4.89 -1.78
C GLY A 23 18.44 -3.49 -1.16
N GLY A 24 18.93 -2.54 -1.94
CA GLY A 24 19.18 -1.17 -1.49
C GLY A 24 17.93 -0.32 -1.23
N ILE A 25 16.80 -0.64 -1.87
CA ILE A 25 15.55 0.08 -1.64
C ILE A 25 15.06 -0.13 -0.22
N TYR A 26 15.24 -1.32 0.34
CA TYR A 26 14.98 -1.59 1.75
C TYR A 26 15.70 -0.58 2.65
N ALA A 27 16.97 -0.34 2.42
CA ALA A 27 17.78 0.60 3.21
C ALA A 27 17.23 2.04 3.08
N VAL A 28 16.88 2.48 1.87
CA VAL A 28 16.33 3.81 1.63
C VAL A 28 15.01 4.01 2.37
N LEU A 29 14.10 3.06 2.29
CA LEU A 29 12.78 3.15 2.92
C LEU A 29 12.89 3.07 4.45
N SER A 30 13.64 2.09 4.96
CA SER A 30 13.76 1.84 6.40
C SER A 30 14.47 2.96 7.16
N THR A 31 15.49 3.58 6.55
CA THR A 31 16.24 4.66 7.20
C THR A 31 15.44 5.96 7.32
N ARG A 32 14.55 6.26 6.36
CA ARG A 32 13.72 7.46 6.43
C ARG A 32 12.40 7.27 7.19
N ALA A 33 11.99 6.03 7.43
CA ALA A 33 10.71 5.69 8.04
C ALA A 33 10.48 6.41 9.38
N LYS A 34 11.48 6.43 10.26
CA LYS A 34 11.40 7.10 11.55
C LYS A 34 11.09 8.60 11.40
N THR A 35 11.85 9.30 10.58
CA THR A 35 11.68 10.76 10.37
C THR A 35 10.33 11.10 9.77
N LEU A 36 9.84 10.29 8.83
CA LEU A 36 8.52 10.49 8.24
C LEU A 36 7.41 10.19 9.25
N LYS A 37 7.57 9.15 10.05
CA LYS A 37 6.59 8.79 11.08
C LYS A 37 6.48 9.85 12.18
N GLU A 38 7.57 10.48 12.59
CA GLU A 38 7.56 11.58 13.55
C GLU A 38 6.66 12.75 13.08
N LYS A 39 6.54 12.94 11.77
CA LYS A 39 5.71 13.99 11.17
C LYS A 39 4.28 13.57 10.87
N LEU A 40 4.09 12.34 10.43
CA LEU A 40 2.81 11.84 9.89
C LEU A 40 2.09 10.88 10.84
N GLY A 41 2.78 10.34 11.85
CA GLY A 41 2.21 9.30 12.71
C GLY A 41 1.79 8.08 11.90
N ASP A 42 0.61 7.56 12.15
CA ASP A 42 0.04 6.41 11.46
C ASP A 42 -0.63 6.76 10.11
N ASN A 43 -0.52 8.03 9.67
CA ASN A 43 -0.87 8.43 8.31
C ASN A 43 0.24 8.12 7.28
N LEU A 44 1.39 7.64 7.75
CA LEU A 44 2.43 7.03 6.92
C LEU A 44 2.15 5.52 6.86
N VAL A 45 1.83 5.02 5.67
CA VAL A 45 1.50 3.61 5.45
C VAL A 45 2.43 3.03 4.38
N PHE A 46 3.18 2.01 4.76
CA PHE A 46 3.99 1.23 3.82
C PHE A 46 3.18 0.06 3.29
N ILE A 47 3.29 -0.24 2.00
CA ILE A 47 2.61 -1.35 1.35
C ILE A 47 3.66 -2.26 0.73
N GLY A 48 3.65 -3.51 1.12
CA GLY A 48 4.55 -4.55 0.63
C GLY A 48 3.83 -5.82 0.19
N PRO A 49 4.53 -6.72 -0.52
CA PRO A 49 3.99 -8.02 -0.87
C PRO A 49 3.95 -8.94 0.35
N ASP A 50 2.91 -9.76 0.47
CA ASP A 50 2.92 -10.89 1.40
C ASP A 50 3.66 -12.08 0.78
N CYS A 51 4.98 -12.05 0.86
CA CYS A 51 5.84 -13.15 0.39
C CYS A 51 5.97 -14.28 1.43
N TRP A 52 5.35 -14.15 2.61
CA TRP A 52 5.56 -15.06 3.74
C TRP A 52 4.42 -16.06 3.91
N GLY A 53 3.24 -15.77 3.34
CA GLY A 53 2.06 -16.61 3.48
C GLY A 53 1.70 -16.87 4.94
N GLU A 54 1.65 -18.14 5.35
CA GLU A 54 1.38 -18.53 6.74
C GLU A 54 2.60 -18.41 7.67
N LYS A 55 3.80 -18.19 7.12
CA LYS A 55 5.02 -18.00 7.92
C LYS A 55 5.07 -16.59 8.46
N GLN A 56 5.63 -16.45 9.65
CA GLN A 56 5.87 -15.13 10.24
C GLN A 56 7.09 -14.47 9.59
N SER A 57 6.90 -13.25 9.05
CA SER A 57 8.01 -12.44 8.58
C SER A 57 8.86 -11.94 9.75
N PRO A 58 10.20 -12.01 9.69
CA PRO A 58 11.07 -11.42 10.70
C PRO A 58 11.07 -9.88 10.67
N TYR A 59 10.50 -9.30 9.64
CA TYR A 59 10.47 -7.85 9.42
C TYR A 59 9.11 -7.22 9.70
N PHE A 60 8.13 -8.00 10.11
CA PHE A 60 6.75 -7.56 10.27
C PHE A 60 6.13 -8.15 11.52
N GLU A 61 5.54 -7.30 12.33
CA GLU A 61 4.74 -7.68 13.50
C GLU A 61 3.28 -7.37 13.23
N GLU A 62 2.48 -8.41 13.05
CA GLU A 62 1.04 -8.25 12.79
C GLU A 62 0.32 -7.74 14.03
N ASP A 63 -0.53 -6.72 13.84
CA ASP A 63 -1.40 -6.16 14.88
C ASP A 63 -2.88 -6.29 14.45
N PRO A 64 -3.60 -7.27 14.97
CA PRO A 64 -5.01 -7.48 14.63
C PRO A 64 -5.94 -6.34 15.04
N ALA A 65 -5.53 -5.49 15.99
CA ALA A 65 -6.31 -4.36 16.45
C ALA A 65 -6.10 -3.11 15.58
N LEU A 66 -4.94 -3.03 14.92
CA LEU A 66 -4.58 -1.88 14.09
C LEU A 66 -5.50 -1.79 12.86
N LEU A 67 -6.13 -0.64 12.67
CA LEU A 67 -7.03 -0.36 11.55
C LEU A 67 -8.14 -1.43 11.38
N LYS A 68 -8.55 -2.07 12.47
CA LYS A 68 -9.51 -3.18 12.47
C LYS A 68 -10.80 -2.90 11.66
N PRO A 69 -11.44 -1.71 11.74
CA PRO A 69 -12.65 -1.45 10.97
C PRO A 69 -12.40 -1.49 9.46
N TRP A 70 -11.27 -0.94 8.99
CA TRP A 70 -10.90 -0.99 7.59
C TRP A 70 -10.46 -2.40 7.17
N ARG A 71 -9.71 -3.13 8.01
CA ARG A 71 -9.35 -4.54 7.74
C ARG A 71 -10.60 -5.36 7.42
N THR A 72 -11.66 -5.19 8.21
CA THR A 72 -12.93 -5.89 7.99
C THR A 72 -13.60 -5.48 6.67
N ALA A 73 -13.58 -4.18 6.34
CA ALA A 73 -14.14 -3.68 5.09
C ALA A 73 -13.34 -4.17 3.87
N ALA A 74 -12.01 -4.15 3.94
CA ALA A 74 -11.11 -4.64 2.90
C ALA A 74 -11.31 -6.14 2.62
N ALA A 75 -11.44 -6.95 3.67
CA ALA A 75 -11.73 -8.39 3.53
C ALA A 75 -13.07 -8.63 2.80
N LYS A 76 -14.11 -7.84 3.08
CA LYS A 76 -15.39 -7.91 2.35
C LYS A 76 -15.27 -7.52 0.87
N GLN A 77 -14.27 -6.72 0.52
CA GLN A 77 -13.95 -6.36 -0.86
C GLN A 77 -13.07 -7.41 -1.58
N GLY A 78 -12.72 -8.49 -0.89
CA GLY A 78 -11.85 -9.55 -1.43
C GLY A 78 -10.35 -9.25 -1.35
N LEU A 79 -9.95 -8.21 -0.61
CA LEU A 79 -8.52 -7.94 -0.36
C LEU A 79 -8.02 -8.85 0.76
N ASN A 80 -7.00 -9.63 0.45
CA ASN A 80 -6.29 -10.44 1.44
C ASN A 80 -5.06 -9.65 1.92
N ILE A 81 -5.16 -9.04 3.10
CA ILE A 81 -4.14 -8.17 3.67
C ILE A 81 -3.83 -8.52 5.12
N LYS A 82 -2.56 -8.35 5.49
CA LYS A 82 -2.09 -8.32 6.87
C LYS A 82 -1.73 -6.89 7.24
N ILE A 83 -2.12 -6.44 8.41
CA ILE A 83 -1.85 -5.08 8.91
C ILE A 83 -1.07 -5.18 10.21
N GLY A 84 0.00 -4.40 10.31
CA GLY A 84 0.86 -4.41 11.47
C GLY A 84 1.93 -3.33 11.41
N ARG A 85 3.07 -3.64 12.02
CA ARG A 85 4.22 -2.74 12.12
C ARG A 85 5.43 -3.34 11.42
N TRP A 86 6.10 -2.51 10.64
CA TRP A 86 7.42 -2.84 10.11
C TRP A 86 8.46 -2.74 11.22
N THR A 87 9.26 -3.79 11.46
CA THR A 87 10.25 -3.87 12.55
C THR A 87 11.55 -3.11 12.22
N VAL A 88 11.39 -1.83 11.85
CA VAL A 88 12.48 -0.89 11.58
C VAL A 88 12.33 0.34 12.50
N PRO A 89 13.35 1.20 12.65
CA PRO A 89 13.24 2.39 13.49
C PRO A 89 12.01 3.23 13.15
N GLY A 90 11.21 3.54 14.16
CA GLY A 90 9.93 4.25 14.05
C GLY A 90 8.71 3.33 13.98
N ASN A 91 8.86 2.04 13.74
CA ASN A 91 7.79 1.04 13.68
C ASN A 91 6.55 1.54 12.89
N PRO A 92 6.74 1.97 11.62
CA PRO A 92 5.63 2.52 10.85
C PRO A 92 4.58 1.46 10.54
N VAL A 93 3.37 1.91 10.24
CA VAL A 93 2.31 1.03 9.74
C VAL A 93 2.76 0.38 8.44
N ALA A 94 2.58 -0.91 8.35
CA ALA A 94 2.78 -1.68 7.14
C ALA A 94 1.54 -2.53 6.83
N VAL A 95 1.23 -2.62 5.56
CA VAL A 95 0.18 -3.46 5.00
C VAL A 95 0.83 -4.41 4.02
N LEU A 96 0.75 -5.70 4.28
CA LEU A 96 1.20 -6.74 3.36
C LEU A 96 0.00 -7.26 2.59
N VAL A 97 0.09 -7.28 1.26
CA VAL A 97 -0.99 -7.74 0.39
C VAL A 97 -0.63 -9.03 -0.31
N ASP A 98 -1.52 -10.01 -0.23
CA ASP A 98 -1.45 -11.20 -1.06
C ASP A 98 -1.87 -10.86 -2.49
N PHE A 99 -0.92 -10.88 -3.41
CA PHE A 99 -1.13 -10.56 -4.81
C PHE A 99 -1.29 -11.80 -5.71
N GLN A 100 -1.08 -13.01 -5.17
CA GLN A 100 -1.17 -14.25 -5.93
C GLN A 100 -2.53 -14.47 -6.61
N PRO A 101 -3.69 -14.15 -5.99
CA PRO A 101 -4.98 -14.32 -6.65
C PRO A 101 -5.16 -13.53 -7.94
N TYR A 102 -4.40 -12.46 -8.14
CA TYR A 102 -4.52 -11.62 -9.34
C TYR A 102 -3.88 -12.23 -10.59
N PHE A 103 -3.03 -13.25 -10.43
CA PHE A 103 -2.51 -14.00 -11.58
C PHE A 103 -3.61 -14.66 -12.40
N ALA A 104 -4.72 -15.06 -11.78
CA ALA A 104 -5.89 -15.59 -12.49
C ALA A 104 -6.58 -14.56 -13.40
N LYS A 105 -6.35 -13.27 -13.15
CA LYS A 105 -6.91 -12.14 -13.92
C LYS A 105 -5.84 -11.40 -14.73
N LYS A 106 -4.65 -11.96 -14.85
CA LYS A 106 -3.50 -11.30 -15.48
C LYS A 106 -3.81 -10.79 -16.88
N ASP A 107 -4.39 -11.64 -17.70
CA ASP A 107 -4.69 -11.30 -19.10
C ASP A 107 -5.74 -10.19 -19.21
N GLU A 108 -6.74 -10.19 -18.34
CA GLU A 108 -7.73 -9.11 -18.25
C GLU A 108 -7.08 -7.78 -17.81
N ILE A 109 -6.23 -7.82 -16.80
CA ILE A 109 -5.51 -6.64 -16.30
C ILE A 109 -4.61 -6.06 -17.41
N TYR A 110 -3.86 -6.91 -18.11
CA TYR A 110 -2.99 -6.47 -19.19
C TYR A 110 -3.78 -5.96 -20.40
N GLY A 111 -4.93 -6.57 -20.70
CA GLY A 111 -5.85 -6.06 -21.72
C GLY A 111 -6.34 -4.64 -21.41
N GLN A 112 -6.74 -4.37 -20.16
CA GLN A 112 -7.15 -3.04 -19.73
C GLN A 112 -6.01 -2.01 -19.79
N LEU A 113 -4.78 -2.40 -19.46
CA LEU A 113 -3.60 -1.55 -19.58
C LEU A 113 -3.29 -1.21 -21.04
N TRP A 114 -3.45 -2.18 -21.93
CA TRP A 114 -3.31 -1.94 -23.37
C TRP A 114 -4.39 -0.98 -23.90
N GLU A 115 -5.64 -1.25 -23.60
CA GLU A 115 -6.76 -0.42 -24.08
C GLU A 115 -6.68 1.03 -23.61
N LYS A 116 -6.30 1.24 -22.34
CA LYS A 116 -6.27 2.60 -21.74
C LYS A 116 -4.97 3.34 -21.99
N TYR A 117 -3.84 2.63 -21.96
CA TYR A 117 -2.52 3.27 -21.89
C TYR A 117 -1.56 2.81 -22.96
N HIS A 118 -1.96 1.86 -23.81
CA HIS A 118 -1.13 1.24 -24.86
C HIS A 118 0.15 0.59 -24.32
N VAL A 119 0.06 0.04 -23.09
CA VAL A 119 1.16 -0.73 -22.48
C VAL A 119 1.08 -2.16 -22.99
N ASP A 120 2.03 -2.53 -23.87
CA ASP A 120 2.13 -3.89 -24.39
C ASP A 120 2.80 -4.81 -23.36
N SER A 121 2.05 -5.81 -22.89
CA SER A 121 2.51 -6.84 -21.96
C SER A 121 2.34 -8.25 -22.53
N LEU A 122 2.11 -8.38 -23.85
CA LEU A 122 1.79 -9.67 -24.51
C LEU A 122 2.90 -10.72 -24.31
N HIS A 123 4.16 -10.28 -24.29
CA HIS A 123 5.33 -11.14 -24.12
C HIS A 123 5.96 -11.04 -22.72
N ALA A 124 5.24 -10.45 -21.78
CA ALA A 124 5.70 -10.33 -20.42
C ALA A 124 5.68 -11.69 -19.69
N TYR A 125 6.69 -11.94 -18.87
CA TYR A 125 6.81 -13.15 -18.06
C TYR A 125 7.69 -12.92 -16.82
N GLY A 126 7.64 -13.86 -15.88
CA GLY A 126 8.53 -13.89 -14.72
C GLY A 126 8.41 -12.67 -13.81
N ASP A 127 9.53 -12.00 -13.56
CA ASP A 127 9.61 -10.86 -12.64
C ASP A 127 8.69 -9.69 -13.02
N TYR A 128 8.41 -9.52 -14.33
CA TYR A 128 7.46 -8.52 -14.78
C TYR A 128 6.04 -8.82 -14.30
N ASP A 129 5.62 -10.08 -14.38
CA ASP A 129 4.29 -10.50 -13.95
C ASP A 129 4.12 -10.33 -12.44
N GLU A 130 5.11 -10.72 -11.66
CA GLU A 130 5.08 -10.56 -10.20
C GLU A 130 4.98 -9.08 -9.80
N ALA A 131 5.85 -8.24 -10.37
CA ALA A 131 5.84 -6.81 -10.10
C ALA A 131 4.52 -6.15 -10.51
N SER A 132 3.96 -6.56 -11.66
CA SER A 132 2.69 -6.04 -12.16
C SER A 132 1.51 -6.43 -11.29
N MET A 133 1.42 -7.71 -10.89
CA MET A 133 0.33 -8.18 -10.03
C MET A 133 0.42 -7.60 -8.62
N PHE A 134 1.63 -7.46 -8.07
CA PHE A 134 1.82 -6.75 -6.81
C PHE A 134 1.41 -5.28 -6.92
N SER A 135 1.81 -4.58 -7.96
CA SER A 135 1.46 -3.17 -8.17
C SER A 135 -0.05 -2.97 -8.28
N TYR A 136 -0.73 -3.87 -9.00
CA TYR A 136 -2.19 -3.87 -9.09
C TYR A 136 -2.84 -4.08 -7.71
N ALA A 137 -2.39 -5.07 -6.95
CA ALA A 137 -2.89 -5.34 -5.60
C ALA A 137 -2.64 -4.15 -4.66
N ALA A 138 -1.45 -3.53 -4.71
CA ALA A 138 -1.12 -2.36 -3.92
C ALA A 138 -2.01 -1.16 -4.26
N ALA A 139 -2.34 -0.96 -5.53
CA ALA A 139 -3.28 0.09 -5.96
C ALA A 139 -4.68 -0.12 -5.37
N LEU A 140 -5.18 -1.35 -5.34
CA LEU A 140 -6.46 -1.68 -4.72
C LEU A 140 -6.44 -1.44 -3.20
N VAL A 141 -5.33 -1.70 -2.52
CA VAL A 141 -5.15 -1.39 -1.09
C VAL A 141 -5.27 0.13 -0.85
N VAL A 142 -4.59 0.94 -1.65
CA VAL A 142 -4.66 2.41 -1.55
C VAL A 142 -6.07 2.91 -1.81
N GLU A 143 -6.73 2.42 -2.86
CA GLU A 143 -8.10 2.80 -3.21
C GLU A 143 -9.08 2.45 -2.08
N SER A 144 -9.00 1.22 -1.53
CA SER A 144 -9.83 0.78 -0.42
C SER A 144 -9.64 1.65 0.83
N TYR A 145 -8.38 1.95 1.19
CA TYR A 145 -8.06 2.82 2.32
C TYR A 145 -8.59 4.24 2.10
N TYR A 146 -8.36 4.81 0.90
CA TYR A 146 -8.84 6.14 0.54
C TYR A 146 -10.36 6.23 0.67
N ASN A 147 -11.09 5.28 0.12
CA ASN A 147 -12.55 5.26 0.17
C ASN A 147 -13.08 5.11 1.59
N TYR A 148 -12.38 4.37 2.44
CA TYR A 148 -12.82 4.14 3.82
C TYR A 148 -12.55 5.34 4.74
N TYR A 149 -11.35 5.91 4.70
CA TYR A 149 -10.91 6.92 5.67
C TYR A 149 -10.87 8.35 5.12
N ILE A 150 -10.50 8.52 3.86
CA ILE A 150 -10.11 9.83 3.33
C ILE A 150 -11.26 10.50 2.60
N SER A 151 -11.97 9.80 1.72
CA SER A 151 -13.05 10.37 0.90
C SER A 151 -14.14 11.02 1.75
N LYS A 152 -14.52 10.39 2.85
CA LYS A 152 -15.54 10.91 3.77
C LYS A 152 -15.11 12.21 4.47
N LYS A 153 -13.83 12.34 4.83
CA LYS A 153 -13.28 13.56 5.43
C LYS A 153 -13.30 14.73 4.45
N PHE A 154 -13.02 14.48 3.17
CA PHE A 154 -13.09 15.50 2.13
C PHE A 154 -14.52 16.01 1.90
N ILE A 155 -15.52 15.14 1.92
CA ILE A 155 -16.93 15.50 1.78
C ILE A 155 -17.36 16.37 2.95
N PHE A 156 -17.05 15.98 4.19
CA PHE A 156 -17.37 16.76 5.39
C PHE A 156 -16.68 18.13 5.42
N ARG A 157 -15.42 18.21 4.96
CA ARG A 157 -14.69 19.49 4.89
C ARG A 157 -15.32 20.44 3.87
N LYS A 158 -15.66 19.96 2.67
CA LYS A 158 -16.37 20.76 1.64
C LYS A 158 -17.76 21.22 2.08
N ILE A 159 -18.47 20.43 2.89
CA ILE A 159 -19.77 20.83 3.43
C ILE A 159 -19.59 21.94 4.46
N LYS A 160 -18.60 21.86 5.35
CA LYS A 160 -18.30 22.90 6.36
C LYS A 160 -17.80 24.22 5.75
N GLU A 161 -17.11 24.18 4.61
CA GLU A 161 -16.64 25.38 3.91
C GLU A 161 -17.79 26.08 3.12
N LYS A 162 -18.95 25.42 2.97
CA LYS A 162 -20.12 25.97 2.27
C LYS A 162 -21.25 26.41 3.21
N LEU A 163 -21.13 26.17 4.53
CA LEU A 163 -22.01 26.67 5.59
C LEU A 163 -21.41 27.86 6.31
#